data_b9469557a4575c5ebcbaabbb353a34f8
#
_entry.id   b9469557a4575c5ebcbaabbb353a34f8
#
_cell.length_a   1.000
_cell.length_b   1.000
_cell.length_c   1.000
_cell.angle_alpha   90.00
_cell.angle_beta   90.00
_cell.angle_gamma   90.00
#
_symmetry.space_group_name_H-M   'P 1'
#
loop_
_entity.id
_entity.type
_entity.pdbx_description
1 polymer ?
#
loop_
_entity_poly.entity_id
_entity_poly.type
_entity_poly.pdbx_seq_one_letter_code
_entity_poly.pdbx_strand_id
1 'polypeptide(L)'
;LLYGTLKEKGLLEDDLTTFRKINSNLQGHPNMNEVAGVDMSTGSLGQGISCAVGMAIVNKLVDKNNHRIYCLLGDGECEEGQVWEACMAAAHYKLDNLCAVLDYNHLQIDGNIDDVISPEPFASKFESFGWNVLDVNGHDFYELRNAFEQAKQVKDKPTMIIAHTIKGKGVSYMENNYAWHGAAPNKEQYEQAIKELGGLE
;
A
#
# COMPACT_ATOMS: atom_id res chain seq x y z
N LEU A 1 9.77 -3.38 2.46
CA LEU A 1 9.01 -3.95 1.35
C LEU A 1 9.40 -3.32 0.00
N LEU A 2 9.20 -1.98 -0.23
CA LEU A 2 9.43 -1.32 -1.51
C LEU A 2 10.80 -1.62 -2.12
N TYR A 3 11.89 -1.30 -1.40
CA TYR A 3 13.24 -1.51 -1.93
C TYR A 3 13.57 -2.98 -2.22
N GLY A 4 13.08 -3.91 -1.39
CA GLY A 4 13.22 -5.34 -1.66
C GLY A 4 12.51 -5.74 -2.95
N THR A 5 11.29 -5.26 -3.16
CA THR A 5 10.53 -5.51 -4.40
C THR A 5 11.24 -4.92 -5.63
N LEU A 6 11.77 -3.69 -5.54
CA LEU A 6 12.54 -3.08 -6.61
C LEU A 6 13.82 -3.86 -6.92
N LYS A 7 14.50 -4.38 -5.88
CA LYS A 7 15.70 -5.21 -6.03
C LYS A 7 15.39 -6.51 -6.78
N GLU A 8 14.36 -7.24 -6.35
CA GLU A 8 13.90 -8.47 -7.00
C GLU A 8 13.47 -8.25 -8.47
N LYS A 9 12.94 -7.07 -8.77
CA LYS A 9 12.58 -6.66 -10.13
C LYS A 9 13.77 -6.21 -10.97
N GLY A 10 14.99 -6.13 -10.42
CA GLY A 10 16.16 -5.62 -11.09
C GLY A 10 16.13 -4.11 -11.38
N LEU A 11 15.30 -3.37 -10.65
CA LEU A 11 15.14 -1.92 -10.78
C LEU A 11 15.98 -1.12 -9.77
N LEU A 12 16.58 -1.79 -8.78
CA LEU A 12 17.40 -1.18 -7.74
C LEU A 12 18.80 -1.79 -7.75
N GLU A 13 19.82 -0.96 -7.95
CA GLU A 13 21.23 -1.37 -7.88
C GLU A 13 21.81 -1.26 -6.46
N ASP A 14 21.28 -0.33 -5.65
CA ASP A 14 21.75 -0.06 -4.29
C ASP A 14 21.83 -1.32 -3.41
N ASP A 15 22.79 -1.32 -2.48
CA ASP A 15 22.91 -2.37 -1.47
C ASP A 15 21.87 -2.17 -0.35
N LEU A 16 20.95 -3.11 -0.22
CA LEU A 16 19.89 -3.07 0.81
C LEU A 16 20.43 -2.98 2.23
N THR A 17 21.67 -3.42 2.47
CA THR A 17 22.32 -3.32 3.80
C THR A 17 22.61 -1.88 4.21
N THR A 18 22.51 -0.93 3.28
CA THR A 18 22.68 0.52 3.55
C THR A 18 21.38 1.21 4.00
N PHE A 19 20.27 0.48 4.05
CA PHE A 19 18.96 1.03 4.43
C PHE A 19 19.01 1.83 5.73
N ARG A 20 18.53 3.08 5.69
CA ARG A 20 18.54 4.05 6.80
C ARG A 20 19.91 4.44 7.34
N LYS A 21 21.01 4.11 6.67
CA LYS A 21 22.34 4.61 7.05
C LYS A 21 22.55 6.04 6.55
N ILE A 22 23.46 6.75 7.21
CA ILE A 22 23.89 8.09 6.78
C ILE A 22 24.48 7.99 5.37
N ASN A 23 24.13 8.95 4.51
CA ASN A 23 24.54 9.03 3.10
C ASN A 23 24.04 7.88 2.21
N SER A 24 23.09 7.09 2.65
CA SER A 24 22.39 6.12 1.78
C SER A 24 21.18 6.78 1.12
N ASN A 25 20.93 6.44 -0.15
CA ASN A 25 19.70 6.81 -0.86
C ASN A 25 18.49 6.05 -0.31
N LEU A 26 18.70 4.89 0.32
CA LEU A 26 17.66 4.01 0.85
C LEU A 26 17.17 4.50 2.22
N GLN A 27 16.39 5.55 2.22
CA GLN A 27 15.82 6.12 3.43
C GLN A 27 14.51 5.45 3.84
N GLY A 28 14.09 5.64 5.12
CA GLY A 28 12.82 5.09 5.62
C GLY A 28 11.60 5.59 4.85
N HIS A 29 11.62 6.85 4.43
CA HIS A 29 10.68 7.44 3.48
C HIS A 29 11.37 7.50 2.11
N PRO A 30 10.85 6.80 1.09
CA PRO A 30 11.50 6.76 -0.22
C PRO A 30 11.45 8.12 -0.91
N ASN A 31 12.53 8.45 -1.61
CA ASN A 31 12.66 9.68 -2.37
C ASN A 31 12.81 9.36 -3.86
N MET A 32 11.85 9.79 -4.67
CA MET A 32 11.83 9.55 -6.12
C MET A 32 12.99 10.23 -6.87
N ASN A 33 13.60 11.25 -6.29
CA ASN A 33 14.73 11.94 -6.90
C ASN A 33 16.09 11.24 -6.63
N GLU A 34 16.13 10.32 -5.67
CA GLU A 34 17.36 9.65 -5.23
C GLU A 34 17.39 8.16 -5.61
N VAL A 35 16.22 7.54 -5.76
CA VAL A 35 16.12 6.10 -5.98
C VAL A 35 15.38 5.79 -7.28
N ALA A 36 16.10 5.23 -8.23
CA ALA A 36 15.50 4.75 -9.48
C ALA A 36 14.41 3.71 -9.22
N GLY A 37 13.29 3.80 -9.94
CA GLY A 37 12.13 2.90 -9.77
C GLY A 37 11.17 3.30 -8.65
N VAL A 38 11.44 4.37 -7.91
CA VAL A 38 10.47 4.99 -7.00
C VAL A 38 9.68 6.03 -7.77
N ASP A 39 8.41 5.74 -8.07
CA ASP A 39 7.54 6.61 -8.87
C ASP A 39 7.11 7.87 -8.09
N MET A 40 7.03 7.79 -6.76
CA MET A 40 6.57 8.88 -5.91
C MET A 40 7.27 8.84 -4.54
N SER A 41 7.73 10.01 -4.07
CA SER A 41 8.17 10.17 -2.68
C SER A 41 6.96 10.05 -1.75
N THR A 42 7.04 9.12 -0.79
CA THR A 42 5.93 8.81 0.13
C THR A 42 6.41 8.76 1.57
N GLY A 43 5.46 8.58 2.52
CA GLY A 43 5.73 8.48 3.96
C GLY A 43 4.84 9.42 4.78
N SER A 44 4.40 10.55 4.21
CA SER A 44 3.34 11.38 4.80
C SER A 44 2.00 10.77 4.48
N LEU A 45 1.34 10.19 5.49
CA LEU A 45 0.09 9.46 5.33
C LEU A 45 -1.00 10.35 4.71
N GLY A 46 -1.85 9.75 3.88
CA GLY A 46 -2.95 10.42 3.17
C GLY A 46 -2.53 11.21 1.93
N GLN A 47 -1.24 11.51 1.73
CA GLN A 47 -0.77 12.30 0.59
C GLN A 47 -0.67 11.47 -0.70
N GLY A 48 -0.28 10.22 -0.60
CA GLY A 48 -0.04 9.34 -1.75
C GLY A 48 -1.26 9.18 -2.65
N ILE A 49 -2.43 9.01 -2.07
CA ILE A 49 -3.67 8.85 -2.84
C ILE A 49 -4.04 10.12 -3.60
N SER A 50 -3.80 11.31 -3.05
CA SER A 50 -4.04 12.57 -3.76
C SER A 50 -3.12 12.73 -4.97
N CYS A 51 -1.84 12.34 -4.82
CA CYS A 51 -0.91 12.30 -5.95
C CYS A 51 -1.36 11.29 -7.01
N ALA A 52 -1.81 10.10 -6.60
CA ALA A 52 -2.36 9.08 -7.50
C ALA A 52 -3.59 9.57 -8.27
N VAL A 53 -4.48 10.32 -7.61
CA VAL A 53 -5.62 10.99 -8.26
C VAL A 53 -5.15 11.98 -9.32
N GLY A 54 -4.15 12.82 -8.99
CA GLY A 54 -3.56 13.75 -9.96
C GLY A 54 -2.97 13.05 -11.19
N MET A 55 -2.19 11.99 -10.97
CA MET A 55 -1.62 11.16 -12.03
C MET A 55 -2.73 10.52 -12.90
N ALA A 56 -3.79 10.00 -12.27
CA ALA A 56 -4.91 9.37 -12.97
C ALA A 56 -5.69 10.39 -13.82
N ILE A 57 -5.88 11.62 -13.32
CA ILE A 57 -6.50 12.72 -14.06
C ILE A 57 -5.67 13.03 -15.31
N VAL A 58 -4.37 13.23 -15.17
CA VAL A 58 -3.48 13.55 -16.31
C VAL A 58 -3.57 12.44 -17.35
N ASN A 59 -3.37 11.18 -16.94
CA ASN A 59 -3.39 10.06 -17.87
C ASN A 59 -4.74 9.91 -18.61
N LYS A 60 -5.86 10.06 -17.90
CA LYS A 60 -7.20 9.85 -18.49
C LYS A 60 -7.72 11.05 -19.28
N LEU A 61 -7.57 12.24 -18.73
CA LEU A 61 -8.26 13.43 -19.23
C LEU A 61 -7.37 14.34 -20.09
N VAL A 62 -6.06 14.37 -19.82
CA VAL A 62 -5.13 15.23 -20.55
C VAL A 62 -4.45 14.44 -21.66
N ASP A 63 -3.67 13.41 -21.30
CA ASP A 63 -2.90 12.60 -22.23
C ASP A 63 -3.75 11.58 -22.99
N LYS A 64 -4.91 11.24 -22.45
CA LYS A 64 -5.86 10.26 -23.00
C LYS A 64 -5.21 8.92 -23.35
N ASN A 65 -4.31 8.46 -22.49
CA ASN A 65 -3.66 7.17 -22.59
C ASN A 65 -4.34 6.10 -21.75
N ASN A 66 -3.91 4.86 -21.86
CA ASN A 66 -4.49 3.71 -21.17
C ASN A 66 -3.69 3.29 -19.91
N HIS A 67 -2.82 4.15 -19.41
CA HIS A 67 -2.04 3.85 -18.22
C HIS A 67 -2.94 3.77 -16.99
N ARG A 68 -2.65 2.82 -16.14
CA ARG A 68 -3.36 2.64 -14.86
C ARG A 68 -2.47 3.07 -13.71
N ILE A 69 -3.09 3.69 -12.73
CA ILE A 69 -2.44 4.13 -11.49
C ILE A 69 -2.87 3.20 -10.37
N TYR A 70 -1.88 2.73 -9.61
CA TYR A 70 -2.10 1.90 -8.42
C TYR A 70 -1.60 2.65 -7.18
N CYS A 71 -2.37 2.58 -6.10
CA CYS A 71 -2.03 3.21 -4.83
C CYS A 71 -2.25 2.19 -3.70
N LEU A 72 -1.27 2.03 -2.81
CA LEU A 72 -1.41 1.21 -1.61
C LEU A 72 -1.64 2.14 -0.42
N LEU A 73 -2.66 1.85 0.37
CA LEU A 73 -3.04 2.55 1.58
C LEU A 73 -2.96 1.60 2.79
N GLY A 74 -2.59 2.10 3.95
CA GLY A 74 -2.83 1.42 5.22
C GLY A 74 -4.22 1.72 5.78
N ASP A 75 -4.74 0.83 6.61
CA ASP A 75 -6.02 1.04 7.29
C ASP A 75 -5.96 2.23 8.26
N GLY A 76 -4.92 2.34 9.09
CA GLY A 76 -4.69 3.51 9.93
C GLY A 76 -4.44 4.80 9.13
N GLU A 77 -3.92 4.71 7.89
CA GLU A 77 -3.80 5.87 7.00
C GLU A 77 -5.17 6.46 6.65
N CYS A 78 -6.22 5.66 6.64
CA CYS A 78 -7.58 6.13 6.37
C CYS A 78 -8.19 6.99 7.50
N GLU A 79 -7.50 7.19 8.60
CA GLU A 79 -7.83 8.20 9.61
C GLU A 79 -7.55 9.63 9.12
N GLU A 80 -6.69 9.77 8.09
CA GLU A 80 -6.40 11.06 7.48
C GLU A 80 -7.57 11.56 6.62
N GLY A 81 -8.06 12.76 6.90
CA GLY A 81 -9.19 13.37 6.16
C GLY A 81 -8.91 13.49 4.67
N GLN A 82 -7.65 13.71 4.28
CA GLN A 82 -7.25 13.83 2.88
C GLN A 82 -7.50 12.57 2.05
N VAL A 83 -7.51 11.38 2.65
CA VAL A 83 -7.90 10.14 1.95
C VAL A 83 -9.32 10.27 1.41
N TRP A 84 -10.24 10.76 2.21
CA TRP A 84 -11.65 10.92 1.84
C TRP A 84 -11.88 12.05 0.85
N GLU A 85 -11.13 13.14 0.96
CA GLU A 85 -11.13 14.22 -0.04
C GLU A 85 -10.66 13.71 -1.41
N ALA A 86 -9.58 12.92 -1.44
CA ALA A 86 -9.10 12.27 -2.65
C ALA A 86 -10.12 11.28 -3.22
N CYS A 87 -10.83 10.53 -2.36
CA CYS A 87 -11.88 9.61 -2.79
C CYS A 87 -13.04 10.33 -3.49
N MET A 88 -13.49 11.48 -2.96
CA MET A 88 -14.52 12.30 -3.61
C MET A 88 -14.05 12.79 -5.00
N ALA A 89 -12.82 13.29 -5.09
CA ALA A 89 -12.25 13.77 -6.34
C ALA A 89 -12.15 12.63 -7.38
N ALA A 90 -11.64 11.47 -6.98
CA ALA A 90 -11.50 10.30 -7.87
C ALA A 90 -12.85 9.87 -8.47
N ALA A 91 -13.89 9.81 -7.65
CA ALA A 91 -15.23 9.46 -8.10
C ALA A 91 -15.83 10.54 -9.00
N HIS A 92 -15.66 11.84 -8.64
CA HIS A 92 -16.15 12.96 -9.44
C HIS A 92 -15.58 12.93 -10.87
N TYR A 93 -14.27 12.71 -11.01
CA TYR A 93 -13.61 12.60 -12.32
C TYR A 93 -13.74 11.22 -12.97
N LYS A 94 -14.47 10.29 -12.34
CA LYS A 94 -14.72 8.93 -12.87
C LYS A 94 -13.45 8.19 -13.23
N LEU A 95 -12.46 8.22 -12.34
CA LEU A 95 -11.11 7.71 -12.59
C LEU A 95 -11.06 6.17 -12.57
N ASP A 96 -11.62 5.52 -13.58
CA ASP A 96 -11.60 4.06 -13.74
C ASP A 96 -10.21 3.49 -14.06
N ASN A 97 -9.25 4.36 -14.29
CA ASN A 97 -7.83 4.04 -14.39
C ASN A 97 -7.09 4.09 -13.04
N LEU A 98 -7.77 4.43 -11.93
CA LEU A 98 -7.22 4.40 -10.58
C LEU A 98 -7.72 3.14 -9.84
N CYS A 99 -6.78 2.36 -9.32
CA CYS A 99 -7.03 1.22 -8.45
C CYS A 99 -6.23 1.41 -7.17
N ALA A 100 -6.91 1.57 -6.04
CA ALA A 100 -6.29 1.59 -4.73
C ALA A 100 -6.43 0.23 -4.05
N VAL A 101 -5.45 -0.13 -3.22
CA VAL A 101 -5.47 -1.33 -2.38
C VAL A 101 -5.36 -0.86 -0.93
N LEU A 102 -6.26 -1.32 -0.09
CA LEU A 102 -6.22 -1.10 1.36
C LEU A 102 -5.59 -2.33 2.02
N ASP A 103 -4.40 -2.16 2.61
CA ASP A 103 -3.81 -3.16 3.51
C ASP A 103 -4.55 -3.12 4.84
N TYR A 104 -5.60 -3.95 4.94
CA TYR A 104 -6.50 -3.98 6.08
C TYR A 104 -6.04 -5.06 7.06
N ASN A 105 -5.17 -4.66 7.99
CA ASN A 105 -4.55 -5.53 8.99
C ASN A 105 -4.95 -5.21 10.43
N HIS A 106 -5.83 -4.23 10.65
CA HIS A 106 -6.36 -3.74 11.93
C HIS A 106 -5.32 -3.09 12.86
N LEU A 107 -4.08 -2.88 12.42
CA LEU A 107 -2.99 -2.41 13.27
C LEU A 107 -2.28 -1.20 12.69
N GLN A 108 -2.08 -0.21 13.52
CA GLN A 108 -1.23 0.94 13.25
C GLN A 108 -0.10 1.02 14.29
N ILE A 109 0.68 2.12 14.26
CA ILE A 109 1.88 2.28 15.11
C ILE A 109 1.54 2.26 16.60
N ASP A 110 0.38 2.78 16.99
CA ASP A 110 -0.05 2.99 18.38
C ASP A 110 -0.97 1.88 18.91
N GLY A 111 -1.36 0.91 18.08
CA GLY A 111 -2.22 -0.18 18.49
C GLY A 111 -3.20 -0.66 17.43
N ASN A 112 -4.33 -1.19 17.87
CA ASN A 112 -5.45 -1.53 17.00
C ASN A 112 -6.17 -0.25 16.55
N ILE A 113 -6.54 -0.18 15.26
CA ILE A 113 -7.24 0.98 14.71
C ILE A 113 -8.54 1.29 15.44
N ASP A 114 -9.25 0.28 15.95
CA ASP A 114 -10.49 0.48 16.68
C ASP A 114 -10.28 1.15 18.05
N ASP A 115 -9.09 0.97 18.65
CA ASP A 115 -8.73 1.57 19.93
C ASP A 115 -8.19 3.00 19.77
N VAL A 116 -7.72 3.37 18.58
CA VAL A 116 -7.19 4.71 18.30
C VAL A 116 -8.29 5.62 17.75
N ILE A 117 -8.62 5.51 16.48
CA ILE A 117 -9.78 6.16 15.83
C ILE A 117 -10.24 5.23 14.70
N SER A 118 -11.30 4.46 14.92
CA SER A 118 -11.77 3.50 13.93
C SER A 118 -12.22 4.18 12.61
N PRO A 119 -11.54 3.96 11.50
CA PRO A 119 -11.98 4.44 10.19
C PRO A 119 -13.03 3.53 9.55
N GLU A 120 -13.45 2.46 10.20
CA GLU A 120 -14.47 1.52 9.72
C GLU A 120 -15.89 2.13 9.71
N PRO A 121 -16.83 1.54 8.96
CA PRO A 121 -16.67 0.42 8.03
C PRO A 121 -16.11 0.89 6.68
N PHE A 122 -15.04 0.25 6.17
CA PHE A 122 -14.37 0.68 4.96
C PHE A 122 -15.21 0.50 3.70
N ALA A 123 -15.75 -0.70 3.47
CA ALA A 123 -16.48 -1.02 2.24
C ALA A 123 -17.61 -0.02 1.96
N SER A 124 -18.51 0.15 2.91
CA SER A 124 -19.66 1.06 2.75
C SER A 124 -19.25 2.53 2.65
N LYS A 125 -18.16 2.94 3.29
CA LYS A 125 -17.62 4.30 3.12
C LYS A 125 -17.12 4.54 1.71
N PHE A 126 -16.23 3.67 1.18
CA PHE A 126 -15.74 3.81 -0.20
C PHE A 126 -16.88 3.70 -1.22
N GLU A 127 -17.86 2.80 -1.04
CA GLU A 127 -19.05 2.73 -1.86
C GLU A 127 -19.86 4.04 -1.84
N SER A 128 -20.03 4.63 -0.66
CA SER A 128 -20.72 5.92 -0.49
C SER A 128 -20.03 7.08 -1.20
N PHE A 129 -18.69 7.02 -1.33
CA PHE A 129 -17.91 7.94 -2.15
C PHE A 129 -17.94 7.63 -3.65
N GLY A 130 -18.68 6.59 -4.08
CA GLY A 130 -18.87 6.24 -5.50
C GLY A 130 -17.80 5.32 -6.07
N TRP A 131 -16.98 4.67 -5.23
CA TRP A 131 -16.00 3.68 -5.65
C TRP A 131 -16.64 2.32 -5.91
N ASN A 132 -16.03 1.55 -6.79
CA ASN A 132 -16.22 0.10 -6.85
C ASN A 132 -15.36 -0.55 -5.78
N VAL A 133 -15.93 -1.44 -4.97
CA VAL A 133 -15.22 -2.09 -3.88
C VAL A 133 -15.13 -3.58 -4.13
N LEU A 134 -13.95 -4.14 -3.94
CA LEU A 134 -13.66 -5.58 -3.98
C LEU A 134 -13.01 -5.96 -2.66
N ASP A 135 -13.56 -6.98 -2.00
CA ASP A 135 -13.11 -7.46 -0.70
C ASP A 135 -12.46 -8.83 -0.88
N VAL A 136 -11.21 -9.01 -0.42
CA VAL A 136 -10.40 -10.20 -0.72
C VAL A 136 -9.52 -10.61 0.46
N ASN A 137 -9.13 -11.87 0.50
CA ASN A 137 -8.03 -12.33 1.33
C ASN A 137 -6.70 -11.83 0.77
N GLY A 138 -6.07 -10.87 1.45
CA GLY A 138 -4.80 -10.26 1.04
C GLY A 138 -3.58 -11.19 1.06
N HIS A 139 -3.72 -12.41 1.60
CA HIS A 139 -2.70 -13.45 1.54
C HIS A 139 -2.97 -14.52 0.47
N ASP A 140 -4.07 -14.42 -0.29
CA ASP A 140 -4.37 -15.28 -1.41
C ASP A 140 -4.02 -14.58 -2.73
N PHE A 141 -2.94 -15.03 -3.37
CA PHE A 141 -2.49 -14.46 -4.66
C PHE A 141 -3.49 -14.65 -5.79
N TYR A 142 -4.33 -15.70 -5.73
CA TYR A 142 -5.36 -15.92 -6.74
C TYR A 142 -6.50 -14.92 -6.59
N GLU A 143 -6.96 -14.67 -5.37
CA GLU A 143 -7.97 -13.64 -5.09
C GLU A 143 -7.47 -12.25 -5.46
N LEU A 144 -6.24 -11.87 -5.04
CA LEU A 144 -5.62 -10.59 -5.39
C LEU A 144 -5.53 -10.41 -6.91
N ARG A 145 -5.01 -11.41 -7.62
CA ARG A 145 -4.91 -11.37 -9.08
C ARG A 145 -6.28 -11.15 -9.74
N ASN A 146 -7.29 -11.90 -9.31
CA ASN A 146 -8.64 -11.77 -9.83
C ASN A 146 -9.22 -10.39 -9.55
N ALA A 147 -9.00 -9.83 -8.36
CA ALA A 147 -9.45 -8.48 -8.03
C ALA A 147 -8.80 -7.42 -8.95
N PHE A 148 -7.51 -7.51 -9.21
CA PHE A 148 -6.85 -6.63 -10.15
C PHE A 148 -7.41 -6.76 -11.58
N GLU A 149 -7.69 -7.98 -12.04
CA GLU A 149 -8.31 -8.18 -13.37
C GLU A 149 -9.74 -7.64 -13.42
N GLN A 150 -10.54 -7.81 -12.36
CA GLN A 150 -11.87 -7.22 -12.26
C GLN A 150 -11.80 -5.69 -12.27
N ALA A 151 -10.88 -5.09 -11.50
CA ALA A 151 -10.69 -3.64 -11.46
C ALA A 151 -10.41 -3.04 -12.84
N LYS A 152 -9.75 -3.78 -13.74
CA LYS A 152 -9.50 -3.34 -15.13
C LYS A 152 -10.77 -3.26 -15.97
N GLN A 153 -11.82 -3.99 -15.62
CA GLN A 153 -13.08 -4.04 -16.36
C GLN A 153 -14.08 -2.96 -15.89
N VAL A 154 -13.88 -2.41 -14.70
CA VAL A 154 -14.73 -1.35 -14.14
C VAL A 154 -14.61 -0.09 -14.99
N LYS A 155 -15.77 0.56 -15.27
CA LYS A 155 -15.84 1.80 -16.02
C LYS A 155 -16.51 2.90 -15.20
N ASP A 156 -16.03 4.11 -15.42
CA ASP A 156 -16.56 5.34 -14.80
C ASP A 156 -16.50 5.38 -13.27
N LYS A 157 -15.75 4.49 -12.64
CA LYS A 157 -15.54 4.47 -11.18
C LYS A 157 -14.10 4.05 -10.85
N PRO A 158 -13.43 4.68 -9.87
CA PRO A 158 -12.22 4.14 -9.29
C PRO A 158 -12.53 2.84 -8.54
N THR A 159 -11.53 1.98 -8.35
CA THR A 159 -11.68 0.73 -7.61
C THR A 159 -10.84 0.74 -6.35
N MET A 160 -11.44 0.31 -5.24
CA MET A 160 -10.78 -0.02 -3.98
C MET A 160 -10.79 -1.54 -3.80
N ILE A 161 -9.61 -2.13 -3.62
CA ILE A 161 -9.45 -3.53 -3.20
C ILE A 161 -9.16 -3.52 -1.71
N ILE A 162 -10.06 -4.02 -0.89
CA ILE A 162 -9.86 -4.20 0.55
C ILE A 162 -9.20 -5.56 0.73
N ALA A 163 -7.92 -5.57 1.06
CA ALA A 163 -7.12 -6.77 1.24
C ALA A 163 -7.00 -7.09 2.74
N HIS A 164 -7.74 -8.08 3.22
CA HIS A 164 -7.63 -8.55 4.60
C HIS A 164 -6.29 -9.25 4.79
N THR A 165 -5.45 -8.69 5.65
CA THR A 165 -4.11 -9.19 5.91
C THR A 165 -3.85 -9.39 7.39
N ILE A 166 -2.74 -10.04 7.69
CA ILE A 166 -2.20 -10.19 9.03
C ILE A 166 -0.84 -9.50 9.03
N LYS A 167 -0.68 -8.45 9.83
CA LYS A 167 0.62 -7.81 10.01
C LYS A 167 1.64 -8.83 10.50
N GLY A 168 2.80 -8.91 9.84
CA GLY A 168 3.87 -9.85 10.19
C GLY A 168 3.63 -11.30 9.79
N LYS A 169 2.68 -11.57 8.87
CA LYS A 169 2.31 -12.91 8.41
C LYS A 169 3.51 -13.80 8.09
N GLY A 170 3.49 -15.00 8.67
CA GLY A 170 4.51 -16.04 8.47
C GLY A 170 5.64 -16.00 9.50
N VAL A 171 5.68 -14.98 10.37
CA VAL A 171 6.67 -14.89 11.46
C VAL A 171 5.94 -14.85 12.81
N SER A 172 6.04 -15.92 13.57
CA SER A 172 5.20 -16.19 14.73
C SER A 172 5.21 -15.10 15.80
N TYR A 173 6.34 -14.45 16.04
CA TYR A 173 6.46 -13.35 17.01
C TYR A 173 6.10 -11.97 16.45
N MET A 174 5.86 -11.86 15.14
CA MET A 174 5.45 -10.61 14.47
C MET A 174 3.96 -10.57 14.16
N GLU A 175 3.30 -11.73 13.98
CA GLU A 175 1.89 -11.79 13.61
C GLU A 175 1.01 -11.06 14.62
N ASN A 176 0.12 -10.18 14.11
CA ASN A 176 -0.81 -9.37 14.90
C ASN A 176 -0.15 -8.53 16.02
N ASN A 177 1.09 -8.12 15.83
CA ASN A 177 1.84 -7.37 16.82
C ASN A 177 2.29 -6.01 16.26
N TYR A 178 1.62 -4.93 16.69
CA TYR A 178 1.89 -3.57 16.22
C TYR A 178 3.30 -3.07 16.61
N ALA A 179 3.93 -3.63 17.65
CA ALA A 179 5.29 -3.25 18.06
C ALA A 179 6.33 -3.45 16.94
N TRP A 180 6.02 -4.31 15.95
CA TRP A 180 6.86 -4.55 14.78
C TRP A 180 6.63 -3.55 13.63
N HIS A 181 5.80 -2.53 13.83
CA HIS A 181 5.57 -1.53 12.80
C HIS A 181 6.86 -0.79 12.38
N GLY A 182 7.70 -0.46 13.34
CA GLY A 182 8.94 0.29 13.10
C GLY A 182 10.20 -0.33 13.74
N ALA A 183 10.12 -1.55 14.25
CA ALA A 183 11.24 -2.24 14.88
C ALA A 183 11.96 -3.17 13.89
N ALA A 184 13.28 -3.29 14.06
CA ALA A 184 14.07 -4.29 13.36
C ALA A 184 14.34 -5.50 14.26
N PRO A 185 14.31 -6.75 13.74
CA PRO A 185 14.65 -7.93 14.52
C PRO A 185 16.12 -7.93 14.91
N ASN A 186 16.44 -8.45 16.10
CA ASN A 186 17.79 -8.79 16.47
C ASN A 186 18.25 -10.06 15.73
N LYS A 187 19.50 -10.49 15.94
CA LYS A 187 20.07 -11.63 15.21
C LYS A 187 19.29 -12.92 15.42
N GLU A 188 18.92 -13.24 16.64
CA GLU A 188 18.21 -14.46 17.00
C GLU A 188 16.79 -14.46 16.41
N GLN A 189 16.10 -13.33 16.50
CA GLN A 189 14.79 -13.11 15.88
C GLN A 189 14.86 -13.20 14.36
N TYR A 190 15.91 -12.65 13.74
CA TYR A 190 16.13 -12.77 12.30
C TYR A 190 16.31 -14.24 11.88
N GLU A 191 17.17 -15.00 12.57
CA GLU A 191 17.41 -16.42 12.31
C GLU A 191 16.12 -17.25 12.45
N GLN A 192 15.30 -16.94 13.47
CA GLN A 192 14.01 -17.57 13.66
C GLN A 192 13.05 -17.23 12.49
N ALA A 193 12.93 -15.95 12.12
CA ALA A 193 12.05 -15.51 11.04
C ALA A 193 12.41 -16.18 9.70
N ILE A 194 13.71 -16.23 9.36
CA ILE A 194 14.18 -16.92 8.15
C ILE A 194 13.82 -18.39 8.17
N LYS A 195 13.98 -19.06 9.31
CA LYS A 195 13.58 -20.49 9.45
C LYS A 195 12.08 -20.69 9.26
N GLU A 196 11.24 -19.83 9.84
CA GLU A 196 9.79 -19.89 9.73
C GLU A 196 9.30 -19.61 8.31
N LEU A 197 10.00 -18.75 7.56
CA LEU A 197 9.71 -18.41 6.16
C LEU A 197 10.29 -19.40 5.13
N GLY A 198 10.85 -20.54 5.58
CA GLY A 198 11.34 -21.60 4.69
C GLY A 198 12.85 -21.60 4.45
N GLY A 199 13.58 -20.73 5.12
CA GLY A 199 15.04 -20.61 4.98
C GLY A 199 15.47 -19.70 3.81
N LEU A 200 16.78 -19.44 3.73
CA LEU A 200 17.42 -18.88 2.54
C LEU A 200 17.89 -20.07 1.69
N GLU A 201 17.39 -20.19 0.46
CA GLU A 201 17.98 -21.11 -0.53
C GLU A 201 19.32 -20.58 -1.04
#